data_a95282a8a1cc228de35f0d088fab8326
#
_entry.id   a95282a8a1cc228de35f0d088fab8326
#
_cell.length_a   1.000
_cell.length_b   1.000
_cell.length_c   1.000
_cell.angle_alpha   90.00
_cell.angle_beta   90.00
_cell.angle_gamma   90.00
#
_symmetry.space_group_name_H-M   'P 1'
#
loop_
_entity.id
_entity.type
_entity.pdbx_description
1 polymer ?
#
loop_
_entity_poly.entity_id
_entity_poly.type
_entity_poly.pdbx_seq_one_letter_code
_entity_poly.pdbx_strand_id
1 'polypeptide(L)'
;MAQENAPKTLLSLVVDRSGSMETMGREPFNAINTFVGDQKGDNTDITLLRFDNVCDRLVDVSPSNEFELKEEDIKPRGTTALFQAIGEAIEYTENKAPGYDKVIFMIMTDGEENSSQGRYYGEDGRRLVKELISKNEADKWEFYFLGANIDSRYVGDTLGFTPGHCIDFSPDIAGCAGAMRSCSQAVSRARAGDSSDFNDAERILSMGLDSPPSPVPSPPITRNMKRRRNISDE
;
A
#
# COMPACT_ATOMS: atom_id res chain seq x y z
N MET A 1 24.65 13.16 -16.94
CA MET A 1 25.59 12.94 -15.84
C MET A 1 24.90 13.27 -14.51
N ALA A 2 23.91 12.44 -14.11
CA ALA A 2 23.18 12.63 -12.83
C ALA A 2 22.73 11.30 -12.19
N GLN A 3 23.31 10.16 -12.55
CA GLN A 3 22.88 8.85 -12.07
C GLN A 3 23.90 8.09 -11.17
N GLU A 4 25.09 8.64 -10.96
CA GLU A 4 26.10 7.95 -10.13
C GLU A 4 25.89 8.06 -8.62
N ASN A 5 24.86 8.79 -8.13
CA ASN A 5 24.59 9.01 -6.70
C ASN A 5 23.17 8.63 -6.23
N ALA A 6 22.38 7.95 -7.04
CA ALA A 6 21.08 7.47 -6.55
C ALA A 6 21.30 6.35 -5.51
N PRO A 7 20.60 6.35 -4.36
CA PRO A 7 20.76 5.32 -3.34
C PRO A 7 20.41 3.95 -3.90
N LYS A 8 21.24 2.94 -3.62
CA LYS A 8 20.94 1.57 -3.98
C LYS A 8 19.71 1.11 -3.20
N THR A 9 18.62 0.85 -3.90
CA THR A 9 17.31 0.59 -3.30
C THR A 9 16.89 -0.87 -3.50
N LEU A 10 16.45 -1.52 -2.43
CA LEU A 10 15.72 -2.79 -2.50
C LEU A 10 14.23 -2.52 -2.36
N LEU A 11 13.47 -2.85 -3.38
CA LEU A 11 12.01 -2.74 -3.40
C LEU A 11 11.39 -4.12 -3.18
N SER A 12 10.78 -4.32 -2.02
CA SER A 12 10.12 -5.58 -1.67
C SER A 12 8.62 -5.46 -1.92
N LEU A 13 8.12 -6.15 -2.93
CA LEU A 13 6.72 -6.19 -3.32
C LEU A 13 6.03 -7.42 -2.74
N VAL A 14 4.88 -7.21 -2.09
CA VAL A 14 4.00 -8.26 -1.58
C VAL A 14 2.64 -8.10 -2.24
N VAL A 15 2.24 -9.09 -3.02
CA VAL A 15 1.06 -8.99 -3.88
C VAL A 15 0.05 -10.05 -3.52
N ASP A 16 -1.13 -9.60 -3.15
CA ASP A 16 -2.29 -10.45 -2.94
C ASP A 16 -2.77 -11.03 -4.27
N ARG A 17 -3.02 -12.33 -4.28
CA ARG A 17 -3.71 -13.03 -5.34
C ARG A 17 -4.85 -13.90 -4.78
N SER A 18 -5.44 -13.49 -3.65
CA SER A 18 -6.62 -14.16 -3.11
C SER A 18 -7.79 -14.10 -4.08
N GLY A 19 -8.82 -14.92 -3.84
CA GLY A 19 -9.95 -15.04 -4.77
C GLY A 19 -10.71 -13.74 -5.00
N SER A 20 -10.75 -12.81 -4.04
CA SER A 20 -11.36 -11.49 -4.17
C SER A 20 -10.73 -10.62 -5.25
N MET A 21 -9.41 -10.76 -5.47
CA MET A 21 -8.66 -10.05 -6.51
C MET A 21 -9.20 -10.32 -7.94
N GLU A 22 -10.01 -11.37 -8.15
CA GLU A 22 -10.61 -11.69 -9.44
C GLU A 22 -11.48 -10.55 -9.98
N THR A 23 -12.10 -9.79 -9.10
CA THR A 23 -12.94 -8.63 -9.48
C THR A 23 -12.17 -7.52 -10.18
N MET A 24 -10.87 -7.40 -9.92
CA MET A 24 -9.97 -6.42 -10.55
C MET A 24 -9.40 -6.89 -11.89
N GLY A 25 -9.61 -8.16 -12.27
CA GLY A 25 -9.13 -8.71 -13.53
C GLY A 25 -7.62 -8.56 -13.72
N ARG A 26 -7.21 -7.93 -14.83
CA ARG A 26 -5.79 -7.73 -15.18
C ARG A 26 -5.16 -6.47 -14.56
N GLU A 27 -5.93 -5.66 -13.87
CA GLU A 27 -5.47 -4.33 -13.45
C GLU A 27 -4.32 -4.36 -12.45
N PRO A 28 -4.29 -5.24 -11.42
CA PRO A 28 -3.13 -5.37 -10.55
C PRO A 28 -1.85 -5.72 -11.32
N PHE A 29 -1.94 -6.64 -12.28
CA PHE A 29 -0.83 -7.01 -13.15
C PHE A 29 -0.30 -5.82 -13.97
N ASN A 30 -1.18 -5.09 -14.65
CA ASN A 30 -0.82 -3.92 -15.44
C ASN A 30 -0.18 -2.82 -14.59
N ALA A 31 -0.78 -2.55 -13.43
CA ALA A 31 -0.36 -1.49 -12.52
C ALA A 31 1.01 -1.78 -11.90
N ILE A 32 1.28 -3.03 -11.47
CA ILE A 32 2.57 -3.44 -10.92
C ILE A 32 3.67 -3.32 -11.99
N ASN A 33 3.44 -3.81 -13.22
CA ASN A 33 4.44 -3.68 -14.29
C ASN A 33 4.73 -2.21 -14.64
N THR A 34 3.70 -1.36 -14.64
CA THR A 34 3.88 0.08 -14.84
C THR A 34 4.72 0.69 -13.72
N PHE A 35 4.37 0.40 -12.47
CA PHE A 35 5.11 0.87 -11.30
C PHE A 35 6.58 0.45 -11.34
N VAL A 36 6.87 -0.82 -11.64
CA VAL A 36 8.26 -1.29 -11.78
C VAL A 36 8.95 -0.62 -12.97
N GLY A 37 8.21 -0.38 -14.05
CA GLY A 37 8.70 0.38 -15.21
C GLY A 37 9.19 1.78 -14.84
N ASP A 38 8.49 2.46 -13.93
CA ASP A 38 8.87 3.79 -13.42
C ASP A 38 10.16 3.74 -12.57
N GLN A 39 10.51 2.56 -12.03
CA GLN A 39 11.73 2.36 -11.22
C GLN A 39 12.97 1.99 -12.05
N LYS A 40 12.83 1.81 -13.36
CA LYS A 40 13.96 1.42 -14.23
C LYS A 40 15.02 2.52 -14.29
N GLY A 41 16.27 2.12 -14.11
CA GLY A 41 17.41 3.03 -14.17
C GLY A 41 17.76 3.75 -12.87
N ASP A 42 17.04 3.49 -11.78
CA ASP A 42 17.21 4.15 -10.48
C ASP A 42 18.06 3.34 -9.48
N ASN A 43 18.98 2.50 -9.94
CA ASN A 43 19.80 1.62 -9.08
C ASN A 43 18.91 0.81 -8.10
N THR A 44 17.84 0.22 -8.65
CA THR A 44 16.81 -0.48 -7.88
C THR A 44 16.76 -1.96 -8.23
N ASP A 45 16.86 -2.79 -7.20
CA ASP A 45 16.58 -4.21 -7.28
C ASP A 45 15.21 -4.51 -6.66
N ILE A 46 14.53 -5.54 -7.17
CA ILE A 46 13.17 -5.92 -6.78
C ILE A 46 13.15 -7.34 -6.28
N THR A 47 12.43 -7.57 -5.19
CA THR A 47 11.95 -8.89 -4.78
C THR A 47 10.43 -8.89 -4.79
N LEU A 48 9.81 -10.00 -5.17
CA LEU A 48 8.35 -10.13 -5.18
C LEU A 48 7.92 -11.43 -4.52
N LEU A 49 7.08 -11.28 -3.51
CA LEU A 49 6.33 -12.34 -2.88
C LEU A 49 4.84 -12.17 -3.27
N ARG A 50 4.22 -13.25 -3.70
CA ARG A 50 2.78 -13.31 -3.92
C ARG A 50 2.12 -14.20 -2.89
N PHE A 51 0.89 -13.90 -2.51
CA PHE A 51 0.21 -14.70 -1.50
C PHE A 51 -1.29 -14.87 -1.78
N ASP A 52 -1.79 -15.98 -1.29
CA ASP A 52 -3.18 -16.33 -1.05
C ASP A 52 -3.26 -16.99 0.35
N ASN A 53 -3.68 -18.23 0.49
CA ASN A 53 -3.47 -19.06 1.69
C ASN A 53 -2.05 -19.67 1.76
N VAL A 54 -1.22 -19.39 0.77
CA VAL A 54 0.18 -19.81 0.67
C VAL A 54 1.02 -18.60 0.23
N CYS A 55 2.17 -18.43 0.86
CA CYS A 55 3.14 -17.39 0.49
C CYS A 55 4.20 -17.98 -0.42
N ASP A 56 4.26 -17.49 -1.66
CA ASP A 56 5.22 -17.93 -2.67
C ASP A 56 6.16 -16.80 -3.06
N ARG A 57 7.47 -17.04 -3.01
CA ARG A 57 8.46 -16.11 -3.57
C ARG A 57 8.52 -16.30 -5.08
N LEU A 58 8.07 -15.30 -5.82
CA LEU A 58 8.11 -15.31 -7.27
C LEU A 58 9.46 -14.81 -7.81
N VAL A 59 9.97 -13.73 -7.22
CA VAL A 59 11.25 -13.13 -7.59
C VAL A 59 12.15 -13.06 -6.36
N ASP A 60 13.33 -13.64 -6.45
CA ASP A 60 14.31 -13.60 -5.35
C ASP A 60 14.91 -12.19 -5.20
N VAL A 61 15.77 -11.79 -6.10
CA VAL A 61 16.24 -10.42 -6.31
C VAL A 61 16.55 -10.26 -7.79
N SER A 62 15.98 -9.24 -8.40
CA SER A 62 16.20 -8.93 -9.81
C SER A 62 16.36 -7.42 -10.00
N PRO A 63 17.30 -6.98 -10.84
CA PRO A 63 17.33 -5.58 -11.26
C PRO A 63 15.98 -5.15 -11.85
N SER A 64 15.54 -3.93 -11.54
CA SER A 64 14.23 -3.43 -12.00
C SER A 64 14.08 -3.41 -13.52
N ASN A 65 15.18 -3.27 -14.27
CA ASN A 65 15.19 -3.29 -15.74
C ASN A 65 15.03 -4.70 -16.34
N GLU A 66 15.22 -5.77 -15.56
CA GLU A 66 15.05 -7.17 -15.96
C GLU A 66 13.75 -7.78 -15.45
N PHE A 67 13.04 -7.05 -14.57
CA PHE A 67 11.79 -7.52 -13.98
C PHE A 67 10.64 -7.46 -15.00
N GLU A 68 9.89 -8.53 -15.06
CA GLU A 68 8.62 -8.64 -15.80
C GLU A 68 7.68 -9.59 -15.06
N LEU A 69 6.54 -9.08 -14.61
CA LEU A 69 5.47 -9.88 -14.06
C LEU A 69 4.58 -10.38 -15.21
N LYS A 70 4.17 -11.65 -15.16
CA LYS A 70 3.22 -12.23 -16.10
C LYS A 70 1.84 -12.33 -15.45
N GLU A 71 0.78 -12.28 -16.24
CA GLU A 71 -0.59 -12.35 -15.74
C GLU A 71 -0.86 -13.64 -14.94
N GLU A 72 -0.35 -14.78 -15.42
CA GLU A 72 -0.47 -16.06 -14.74
C GLU A 72 0.23 -16.11 -13.37
N ASP A 73 1.19 -15.22 -13.12
CA ASP A 73 1.95 -15.19 -11.86
C ASP A 73 1.08 -14.78 -10.68
N ILE A 74 0.10 -13.90 -10.90
CA ILE A 74 -0.81 -13.39 -9.88
C ILE A 74 -2.26 -13.77 -10.14
N LYS A 75 -2.50 -14.90 -10.79
CA LYS A 75 -3.86 -15.41 -11.05
C LYS A 75 -4.58 -15.63 -9.73
N PRO A 76 -5.78 -15.02 -9.54
CA PRO A 76 -6.52 -15.09 -8.29
C PRO A 76 -6.92 -16.52 -7.89
N ARG A 77 -6.80 -16.82 -6.58
CA ARG A 77 -7.21 -18.10 -5.97
C ARG A 77 -7.15 -18.04 -4.44
N GLY A 78 -7.83 -18.98 -3.79
CA GLY A 78 -7.69 -19.21 -2.33
C GLY A 78 -8.22 -18.09 -1.45
N THR A 79 -7.67 -18.00 -0.25
CA THR A 79 -8.01 -17.08 0.83
C THR A 79 -6.84 -16.12 1.11
N THR A 80 -6.91 -15.27 2.15
CA THR A 80 -5.97 -14.17 2.39
C THR A 80 -5.17 -14.40 3.67
N ALA A 81 -3.94 -14.90 3.57
CA ALA A 81 -3.00 -15.06 4.68
C ALA A 81 -2.13 -13.80 4.86
N LEU A 82 -2.78 -12.66 5.16
CA LEU A 82 -2.15 -11.33 5.15
C LEU A 82 -1.00 -11.21 6.15
N PHE A 83 -1.22 -11.63 7.42
CA PHE A 83 -0.19 -11.50 8.44
C PHE A 83 1.01 -12.37 8.14
N GLN A 84 0.76 -13.58 7.66
CA GLN A 84 1.83 -14.49 7.26
C GLN A 84 2.64 -13.93 6.09
N ALA A 85 1.96 -13.38 5.07
CA ALA A 85 2.60 -12.79 3.90
C ALA A 85 3.51 -11.62 4.28
N ILE A 86 3.01 -10.69 5.11
CA ILE A 86 3.81 -9.54 5.56
C ILE A 86 5.01 -10.02 6.37
N GLY A 87 4.79 -10.89 7.35
CA GLY A 87 5.86 -11.36 8.23
C GLY A 87 6.95 -12.13 7.48
N GLU A 88 6.57 -13.11 6.64
CA GLU A 88 7.54 -13.89 5.85
C GLU A 88 8.30 -13.01 4.84
N ALA A 89 7.62 -12.02 4.24
CA ALA A 89 8.26 -11.10 3.31
C ALA A 89 9.25 -10.16 4.02
N ILE A 90 8.93 -9.66 5.22
CA ILE A 90 9.86 -8.84 6.02
C ILE A 90 11.10 -9.66 6.38
N GLU A 91 10.93 -10.84 6.96
CA GLU A 91 12.06 -11.72 7.35
C GLU A 91 12.93 -12.13 6.16
N TYR A 92 12.30 -12.36 5.00
CA TYR A 92 13.04 -12.62 3.79
C TYR A 92 13.84 -11.39 3.34
N THR A 93 13.20 -10.21 3.34
CA THR A 93 13.82 -8.95 2.93
C THR A 93 14.96 -8.57 3.86
N GLU A 94 14.86 -8.83 5.19
CA GLU A 94 15.95 -8.62 6.15
C GLU A 94 17.24 -9.36 5.73
N ASN A 95 17.12 -10.58 5.19
CA ASN A 95 18.28 -11.35 4.72
C ASN A 95 18.90 -10.79 3.43
N LYS A 96 18.15 -9.99 2.67
CA LYS A 96 18.59 -9.37 1.40
C LYS A 96 19.03 -7.92 1.56
N ALA A 97 18.53 -7.23 2.58
CA ALA A 97 18.78 -5.81 2.83
C ALA A 97 20.26 -5.42 2.97
N PRO A 98 21.18 -6.26 3.48
CA PRO A 98 22.59 -5.85 3.58
C PRO A 98 23.17 -5.44 2.22
N GLY A 99 23.73 -4.23 2.17
CA GLY A 99 24.32 -3.65 0.95
C GLY A 99 23.38 -2.77 0.14
N TYR A 100 22.16 -2.54 0.62
CA TYR A 100 21.25 -1.50 0.11
C TYR A 100 21.24 -0.28 1.04
N ASP A 101 21.19 0.91 0.44
CA ASP A 101 21.11 2.18 1.17
C ASP A 101 19.67 2.45 1.64
N LYS A 102 18.69 1.92 0.90
CA LYS A 102 17.26 2.09 1.14
C LYS A 102 16.52 0.79 0.93
N VAL A 103 15.60 0.48 1.84
CA VAL A 103 14.64 -0.62 1.67
C VAL A 103 13.23 -0.05 1.69
N ILE A 104 12.46 -0.41 0.68
CA ILE A 104 11.06 0.00 0.54
C ILE A 104 10.21 -1.26 0.43
N PHE A 105 9.30 -1.42 1.38
CA PHE A 105 8.38 -2.54 1.46
C PHE A 105 6.98 -2.07 1.07
N MET A 106 6.36 -2.74 0.12
CA MET A 106 5.03 -2.38 -0.36
C MET A 106 4.14 -3.61 -0.42
N ILE A 107 2.95 -3.52 0.16
CA ILE A 107 1.91 -4.53 0.04
C ILE A 107 0.69 -3.99 -0.68
N MET A 108 0.14 -4.80 -1.60
CA MET A 108 -1.12 -4.56 -2.29
C MET A 108 -2.08 -5.71 -2.02
N THR A 109 -3.27 -5.40 -1.49
CA THR A 109 -4.32 -6.37 -1.13
C THR A 109 -5.72 -5.77 -1.32
N ASP A 110 -6.73 -6.60 -1.50
CA ASP A 110 -8.14 -6.21 -1.50
C ASP A 110 -8.96 -6.89 -0.40
N GLY A 111 -8.27 -7.59 0.50
CA GLY A 111 -8.91 -8.41 1.53
C GLY A 111 -8.29 -8.25 2.91
N GLU A 112 -9.11 -8.60 3.91
CA GLU A 112 -8.68 -8.70 5.29
C GLU A 112 -8.09 -10.09 5.58
N GLU A 113 -7.28 -10.15 6.64
CA GLU A 113 -6.72 -11.39 7.19
C GLU A 113 -7.81 -12.45 7.47
N ASN A 114 -7.65 -13.64 6.92
CA ASN A 114 -8.60 -14.73 7.19
C ASN A 114 -8.01 -16.15 7.17
N SER A 115 -6.70 -16.31 6.90
CA SER A 115 -6.13 -17.65 6.74
C SER A 115 -4.67 -17.84 7.17
N SER A 116 -4.05 -16.85 7.79
CA SER A 116 -2.70 -17.01 8.35
C SER A 116 -2.62 -18.12 9.39
N GLN A 117 -1.51 -18.82 9.44
CA GLN A 117 -1.32 -20.01 10.29
C GLN A 117 -0.05 -19.90 11.15
N GLY A 118 0.10 -20.88 12.04
CA GLY A 118 1.28 -20.99 12.90
C GLY A 118 1.50 -19.76 13.76
N ARG A 119 2.70 -19.20 13.77
CA ARG A 119 3.05 -18.01 14.56
C ARG A 119 2.38 -16.72 14.07
N TYR A 120 1.84 -16.73 12.85
CA TYR A 120 1.12 -15.60 12.28
C TYR A 120 -0.40 -15.69 12.45
N TYR A 121 -0.90 -16.67 13.23
CA TYR A 121 -2.33 -16.84 13.47
C TYR A 121 -2.86 -15.83 14.49
N GLY A 122 -3.99 -15.21 14.16
CA GLY A 122 -4.80 -14.40 15.07
C GLY A 122 -4.06 -13.19 15.65
N GLU A 123 -4.37 -12.86 16.92
CA GLU A 123 -3.82 -11.68 17.59
C GLU A 123 -2.31 -11.76 17.82
N ASP A 124 -1.78 -12.94 18.09
CA ASP A 124 -0.33 -13.13 18.24
C ASP A 124 0.41 -12.88 16.90
N GLY A 125 -0.18 -13.32 15.81
CA GLY A 125 0.35 -13.05 14.46
C GLY A 125 0.32 -11.56 14.13
N ARG A 126 -0.78 -10.88 14.43
CA ARG A 126 -0.91 -9.43 14.25
C ARG A 126 0.16 -8.68 15.04
N ARG A 127 0.35 -9.04 16.31
CA ARG A 127 1.38 -8.43 17.17
C ARG A 127 2.78 -8.66 16.63
N LEU A 128 3.09 -9.88 16.18
CA LEU A 128 4.40 -10.21 15.59
C LEU A 128 4.68 -9.36 14.34
N VAL A 129 3.70 -9.20 13.45
CA VAL A 129 3.84 -8.33 12.26
C VAL A 129 4.13 -6.89 12.67
N LYS A 130 3.39 -6.37 13.66
CA LYS A 130 3.62 -5.01 14.18
C LYS A 130 5.03 -4.82 14.74
N GLU A 131 5.54 -5.80 15.47
CA GLU A 131 6.90 -5.79 16.02
C GLU A 131 7.95 -5.80 14.89
N LEU A 132 7.76 -6.61 13.84
CA LEU A 132 8.63 -6.67 12.69
C LEU A 132 8.66 -5.34 11.91
N ILE A 133 7.50 -4.73 11.68
CA ILE A 133 7.41 -3.41 11.03
C ILE A 133 8.14 -2.37 11.86
N SER A 134 7.81 -2.23 13.15
CA SER A 134 8.43 -1.23 14.02
C SER A 134 9.94 -1.38 14.14
N LYS A 135 10.44 -2.62 14.17
CA LYS A 135 11.88 -2.91 14.17
C LYS A 135 12.55 -2.36 12.92
N ASN A 136 11.98 -2.64 11.75
CA ASN A 136 12.60 -2.28 10.48
C ASN A 136 12.39 -0.80 10.11
N GLU A 137 11.31 -0.14 10.57
CA GLU A 137 11.19 1.31 10.48
C GLU A 137 12.31 2.03 11.29
N ALA A 138 12.71 1.48 12.45
CA ALA A 138 13.86 1.99 13.19
C ALA A 138 15.17 1.87 12.40
N ASP A 139 15.29 0.90 11.51
CA ASP A 139 16.38 0.71 10.55
C ASP A 139 16.17 1.48 9.23
N LYS A 140 15.22 2.44 9.22
CA LYS A 140 14.88 3.36 8.11
C LYS A 140 14.30 2.67 6.88
N TRP A 141 13.63 1.54 7.04
CA TRP A 141 12.80 1.00 5.99
C TRP A 141 11.53 1.85 5.85
N GLU A 142 11.02 1.93 4.64
CA GLU A 142 9.74 2.57 4.33
C GLU A 142 8.71 1.49 4.04
N PHE A 143 7.55 1.57 4.70
CA PHE A 143 6.48 0.58 4.55
C PHE A 143 5.25 1.24 3.96
N TYR A 144 4.71 0.69 2.86
CA TYR A 144 3.50 1.17 2.19
C TYR A 144 2.42 0.09 2.18
N PHE A 145 1.20 0.49 2.51
CA PHE A 145 0.02 -0.37 2.51
C PHE A 145 -1.03 0.16 1.53
N LEU A 146 -1.31 -0.61 0.47
CA LEU A 146 -2.29 -0.31 -0.54
C LEU A 146 -3.47 -1.27 -0.40
N GLY A 147 -4.63 -0.75 -0.08
CA GLY A 147 -5.85 -1.54 0.12
C GLY A 147 -6.98 -1.15 -0.80
N ALA A 148 -7.61 -2.14 -1.44
CA ALA A 148 -8.88 -1.97 -2.11
C ALA A 148 -9.99 -2.59 -1.27
N ASN A 149 -11.19 -1.98 -1.30
CA ASN A 149 -12.37 -2.50 -0.57
C ASN A 149 -12.19 -2.65 0.96
N ILE A 150 -11.13 -2.11 1.53
CA ILE A 150 -10.83 -2.12 2.97
C ILE A 150 -10.44 -0.71 3.42
N ASP A 151 -10.57 -0.43 4.72
CA ASP A 151 -10.00 0.80 5.30
C ASP A 151 -8.48 0.58 5.54
N SER A 152 -7.68 0.98 4.55
CA SER A 152 -6.22 0.78 4.57
C SER A 152 -5.54 1.49 5.74
N ARG A 153 -6.09 2.64 6.18
CA ARG A 153 -5.54 3.36 7.33
C ARG A 153 -5.80 2.61 8.62
N TYR A 154 -7.02 2.11 8.80
CA TYR A 154 -7.37 1.33 9.98
C TYR A 154 -6.59 0.02 10.04
N VAL A 155 -6.63 -0.77 8.97
CA VAL A 155 -5.90 -2.05 8.89
C VAL A 155 -4.40 -1.83 9.06
N GLY A 156 -3.82 -0.87 8.34
CA GLY A 156 -2.40 -0.53 8.41
C GLY A 156 -1.97 -0.09 9.82
N ASP A 157 -2.73 0.78 10.48
CA ASP A 157 -2.43 1.22 11.87
C ASP A 157 -2.43 0.04 12.85
N THR A 158 -3.39 -0.89 12.72
CA THR A 158 -3.41 -2.10 13.56
C THR A 158 -2.18 -2.97 13.38
N LEU A 159 -1.57 -2.97 12.19
CA LEU A 159 -0.36 -3.70 11.83
C LEU A 159 0.93 -2.90 12.07
N GLY A 160 0.83 -1.61 12.38
CA GLY A 160 1.97 -0.75 12.68
C GLY A 160 2.51 0.03 11.49
N PHE A 161 1.83 0.04 10.34
CA PHE A 161 2.18 0.93 9.24
C PHE A 161 1.93 2.39 9.61
N THR A 162 2.81 3.28 9.17
CA THR A 162 2.59 4.72 9.31
C THR A 162 1.33 5.14 8.54
N PRO A 163 0.34 5.82 9.17
CA PRO A 163 -0.94 6.17 8.52
C PRO A 163 -0.79 7.01 7.24
N GLY A 164 0.27 7.82 7.14
CA GLY A 164 0.61 8.58 5.93
C GLY A 164 0.98 7.69 4.75
N HIS A 165 1.47 6.50 5.00
CA HIS A 165 1.88 5.50 4.00
C HIS A 165 0.79 4.47 3.65
N CYS A 166 -0.42 4.61 4.22
CA CYS A 166 -1.56 3.78 3.87
C CYS A 166 -2.45 4.52 2.87
N ILE A 167 -2.88 3.84 1.80
CA ILE A 167 -3.72 4.41 0.74
C ILE A 167 -4.81 3.45 0.31
N ASP A 168 -6.06 3.95 0.29
CA ASP A 168 -7.18 3.23 -0.32
C ASP A 168 -7.16 3.43 -1.82
N PHE A 169 -7.57 2.42 -2.59
CA PHE A 169 -7.73 2.57 -4.03
C PHE A 169 -8.99 1.89 -4.55
N SER A 170 -9.54 2.45 -5.63
CA SER A 170 -10.69 1.85 -6.32
C SER A 170 -10.26 0.58 -7.06
N PRO A 171 -11.02 -0.55 -6.95
CA PRO A 171 -10.67 -1.83 -7.58
C PRO A 171 -11.01 -1.84 -9.08
N ASP A 172 -10.62 -0.78 -9.79
CA ASP A 172 -10.80 -0.61 -11.23
C ASP A 172 -9.51 -0.13 -11.90
N ILE A 173 -9.53 0.04 -13.22
CA ILE A 173 -8.38 0.47 -14.04
C ILE A 173 -7.78 1.76 -13.50
N ALA A 174 -8.63 2.78 -13.28
CA ALA A 174 -8.18 4.11 -12.90
C ALA A 174 -7.62 4.11 -11.47
N GLY A 175 -8.26 3.41 -10.53
CA GLY A 175 -7.84 3.30 -9.15
C GLY A 175 -6.52 2.54 -9.01
N CYS A 176 -6.39 1.36 -9.62
CA CYS A 176 -5.14 0.60 -9.62
C CYS A 176 -3.97 1.40 -10.23
N ALA A 177 -4.18 2.03 -11.38
CA ALA A 177 -3.18 2.87 -12.02
C ALA A 177 -2.82 4.10 -11.17
N GLY A 178 -3.84 4.74 -10.56
CA GLY A 178 -3.68 5.89 -9.67
C GLY A 178 -2.88 5.54 -8.42
N ALA A 179 -3.18 4.42 -7.76
CA ALA A 179 -2.45 3.94 -6.60
C ALA A 179 -0.97 3.70 -6.91
N MET A 180 -0.67 2.99 -8.00
CA MET A 180 0.71 2.71 -8.38
C MET A 180 1.49 3.96 -8.81
N ARG A 181 0.83 4.93 -9.48
CA ARG A 181 1.44 6.23 -9.75
C ARG A 181 1.75 7.00 -8.45
N SER A 182 0.83 7.00 -7.49
CA SER A 182 1.04 7.60 -6.18
C SER A 182 2.22 6.96 -5.44
N CYS A 183 2.34 5.63 -5.52
CA CYS A 183 3.48 4.91 -4.99
C CYS A 183 4.79 5.29 -5.70
N SER A 184 4.81 5.41 -7.03
CA SER A 184 6.01 5.86 -7.77
C SER A 184 6.49 7.23 -7.27
N GLN A 185 5.57 8.15 -7.01
CA GLN A 185 5.88 9.48 -6.47
C GLN A 185 6.39 9.41 -5.03
N ALA A 186 5.72 8.63 -4.16
CA ALA A 186 6.13 8.44 -2.77
C ALA A 186 7.52 7.80 -2.67
N VAL A 187 7.79 6.75 -3.45
CA VAL A 187 9.11 6.10 -3.55
C VAL A 187 10.19 7.08 -4.02
N SER A 188 9.89 7.94 -4.98
CA SER A 188 10.82 8.97 -5.47
C SER A 188 11.16 9.96 -4.34
N ARG A 189 10.17 10.43 -3.57
CA ARG A 189 10.38 11.29 -2.39
C ARG A 189 11.20 10.58 -1.32
N ALA A 190 10.86 9.32 -1.02
CA ALA A 190 11.59 8.50 -0.05
C ALA A 190 13.10 8.39 -0.40
N ARG A 191 13.42 8.19 -1.68
CA ARG A 191 14.82 8.15 -2.17
C ARG A 191 15.52 9.49 -2.05
N ALA A 192 14.81 10.59 -2.24
CA ALA A 192 15.32 11.94 -2.08
C ALA A 192 15.51 12.34 -0.60
N GLY A 193 14.97 11.57 0.34
CA GLY A 193 14.95 11.89 1.76
C GLY A 193 13.90 12.92 2.16
N ASP A 194 12.91 13.13 1.29
CA ASP A 194 11.76 13.99 1.54
C ASP A 194 10.63 13.22 2.22
N SER A 195 9.58 13.93 2.69
CA SER A 195 8.38 13.27 3.21
C SER A 195 7.71 12.42 2.13
N SER A 196 7.53 11.15 2.43
CA SER A 196 6.98 10.16 1.52
C SER A 196 5.51 9.82 1.80
N ASP A 197 4.86 10.55 2.70
CA ASP A 197 3.43 10.44 2.97
C ASP A 197 2.61 10.69 1.70
N PHE A 198 1.56 9.90 1.50
CA PHE A 198 0.58 10.16 0.45
C PHE A 198 -0.18 11.46 0.72
N ASN A 199 -0.12 12.39 -0.23
CA ASN A 199 -0.86 13.63 -0.17
C ASN A 199 -2.30 13.49 -0.66
N ASP A 200 -3.13 14.55 -0.50
CA ASP A 200 -4.55 14.51 -0.85
C ASP A 200 -4.77 14.28 -2.35
N ALA A 201 -3.91 14.81 -3.23
CA ALA A 201 -4.03 14.60 -4.67
C ALA A 201 -3.74 13.14 -5.05
N GLU A 202 -2.77 12.50 -4.42
CA GLU A 202 -2.46 11.08 -4.60
C GLU A 202 -3.61 10.19 -4.11
N ARG A 203 -4.24 10.54 -2.98
CA ARG A 203 -5.41 9.82 -2.46
C ARG A 203 -6.63 9.95 -3.35
N ILE A 204 -6.82 11.09 -4.00
CA ILE A 204 -7.88 11.31 -4.99
C ILE A 204 -7.60 10.49 -6.25
N LEU A 205 -6.36 10.51 -6.72
CA LEU A 205 -5.93 9.78 -7.90
C LEU A 205 -6.10 8.27 -7.72
N SER A 206 -5.77 7.72 -6.53
CA SER A 206 -5.95 6.30 -6.22
C SER A 206 -7.41 5.85 -6.18
N MET A 207 -8.36 6.77 -6.02
CA MET A 207 -9.79 6.50 -6.15
C MET A 207 -10.30 6.61 -7.59
N GLY A 208 -9.41 6.75 -8.58
CA GLY A 208 -9.78 6.91 -9.99
C GLY A 208 -10.38 8.27 -10.33
N LEU A 209 -10.13 9.28 -9.50
CA LEU A 209 -10.67 10.63 -9.66
C LEU A 209 -9.57 11.59 -10.12
N ASP A 210 -9.90 12.47 -11.07
CA ASP A 210 -8.96 13.48 -11.59
C ASP A 210 -8.92 14.76 -10.74
N SER A 211 -9.91 14.95 -9.85
CA SER A 211 -10.01 16.11 -8.97
C SER A 211 -10.82 15.79 -7.71
N PRO A 212 -10.64 16.55 -6.62
CA PRO A 212 -11.42 16.33 -5.41
C PRO A 212 -12.92 16.49 -5.70
N PRO A 213 -13.79 15.68 -5.07
CA PRO A 213 -15.22 15.86 -5.18
C PRO A 213 -15.59 17.28 -4.69
N SER A 214 -16.48 17.95 -5.41
CA SER A 214 -16.95 19.28 -5.02
C SER A 214 -17.46 19.26 -3.59
N PRO A 215 -17.14 20.28 -2.77
CA PRO A 215 -17.59 20.30 -1.38
C PRO A 215 -19.11 20.20 -1.33
N VAL A 216 -19.61 19.27 -0.53
CA VAL A 216 -21.07 19.13 -0.29
C VAL A 216 -21.54 20.44 0.31
N PRO A 217 -22.54 21.12 -0.29
CA PRO A 217 -23.04 22.37 0.26
C PRO A 217 -23.53 22.15 1.69
N SER A 218 -23.02 22.93 2.61
CA SER A 218 -23.44 22.89 4.01
C SER A 218 -24.95 23.06 4.10
N PRO A 219 -25.65 22.26 4.92
CA PRO A 219 -27.09 22.44 5.09
C PRO A 219 -27.40 23.88 5.55
N PRO A 220 -28.46 24.50 5.06
CA PRO A 220 -28.81 25.89 5.39
C PRO A 220 -28.95 26.01 6.90
N ILE A 221 -28.25 26.97 7.49
CA ILE A 221 -28.37 27.31 8.91
C ILE A 221 -29.80 27.80 9.14
N THR A 222 -30.65 26.93 9.67
CA THR A 222 -31.98 27.32 10.13
C THR A 222 -31.84 28.20 11.37
N ARG A 223 -31.89 29.53 11.17
CA ARG A 223 -31.97 30.46 12.28
C ARG A 223 -33.31 30.20 12.99
N ASN A 224 -33.25 29.58 14.14
CA ASN A 224 -34.38 29.51 15.08
C ASN A 224 -34.75 30.93 15.52
N MET A 225 -35.74 31.51 14.88
CA MET A 225 -36.40 32.75 15.37
C MET A 225 -37.08 32.38 16.69
N LYS A 226 -36.46 32.71 17.82
CA LYS A 226 -37.13 32.73 19.11
C LYS A 226 -38.27 33.75 19.01
N ARG A 227 -39.53 33.29 18.96
CA ARG A 227 -40.73 34.09 19.18
C ARG A 227 -40.60 34.73 20.56
N ARG A 228 -40.39 36.05 20.61
CA ARG A 228 -40.64 36.86 21.82
C ARG A 228 -42.15 36.79 22.10
N ARG A 229 -42.52 36.13 23.22
CA ARG A 229 -43.82 36.29 23.83
C ARG A 229 -43.82 37.68 24.46
N ASN A 230 -44.65 38.57 23.91
CA ASN A 230 -45.09 39.75 24.64
C ASN A 230 -46.02 39.31 25.74
N ILE A 231 -45.61 39.54 26.98
CA ILE A 231 -46.49 39.56 28.14
C ILE A 231 -46.92 41.01 28.25
N SER A 232 -48.19 41.29 27.91
CA SER A 232 -48.88 42.53 28.29
C SER A 232 -49.58 42.24 29.58
N ASP A 233 -49.22 43.02 30.60
CA ASP A 233 -49.91 43.12 31.88
C ASP A 233 -51.32 43.67 31.68
N GLU A 234 -52.33 43.05 32.32
CA GLU A 234 -53.46 43.67 33.04
C GLU A 234 -53.94 42.68 34.11
#